data_2410646c16c9033ccad88ef6b0b3e174
#
_entry.id   2410646c16c9033ccad88ef6b0b3e174
#
_cell.length_a   1.000
_cell.length_b   1.000
_cell.length_c   1.000
_cell.angle_alpha   90.00
_cell.angle_beta   90.00
_cell.angle_gamma   90.00
#
_symmetry.space_group_name_H-M   'P 1'
#
loop_
_entity.id
_entity.type
_entity.pdbx_description
1 polymer ?
#
loop_
_entity_poly.entity_id
_entity_poly.type
_entity_poly.pdbx_seq_one_letter_code
_entity_poly.pdbx_strand_id
1 'polypeptide(L)'
;MLTDCLCFPEKHGLSFDLQVHWWHLDEAAQLAHDFPNIPIVLNHTGLPADRRETGLTGWRAALETLAAEPNTFLKISGIGVVDPSGNKWSVDLQRRVVKEALEVYGSERCMFASESSSNPNP
;
A
#
# COMPACT_ATOMS: atom_id res chain seq x y z
N MET A 1 14.11 -13.97 7.56
CA MET A 1 13.19 -12.92 7.94
C MET A 1 11.99 -12.85 7.00
N LEU A 2 11.69 -11.72 6.35
CA LEU A 2 10.57 -11.68 5.40
C LEU A 2 10.74 -12.71 4.29
N THR A 3 11.96 -12.93 3.82
CA THR A 3 12.27 -13.92 2.79
C THR A 3 11.83 -15.33 3.21
N ASP A 4 12.11 -15.71 4.46
CA ASP A 4 11.71 -17.02 4.96
C ASP A 4 10.20 -17.16 5.06
N CYS A 5 9.50 -16.08 5.39
CA CYS A 5 8.04 -16.07 5.47
C CYS A 5 7.38 -16.31 4.11
N LEU A 6 8.04 -15.97 3.01
CA LEU A 6 7.47 -16.11 1.67
C LEU A 6 7.68 -17.48 1.04
N CYS A 7 8.55 -18.31 1.61
CA CYS A 7 8.74 -19.68 1.09
C CYS A 7 7.44 -20.50 1.18
N PHE A 8 6.67 -20.33 2.25
CA PHE A 8 5.42 -21.06 2.42
C PHE A 8 4.34 -20.63 1.42
N PRO A 9 4.05 -19.32 1.26
CA PRO A 9 3.07 -18.89 0.26
C PRO A 9 3.45 -19.27 -1.16
N GLU A 10 4.73 -19.18 -1.53
CA GLU A 10 5.17 -19.54 -2.87
C GLU A 10 4.90 -21.02 -3.15
N LYS A 11 5.26 -21.89 -2.20
CA LYS A 11 5.11 -23.33 -2.32
C LYS A 11 3.63 -23.74 -2.43
N HIS A 12 2.73 -23.02 -1.78
CA HIS A 12 1.31 -23.37 -1.70
C HIS A 12 0.41 -22.51 -2.58
N GLY A 13 0.98 -21.66 -3.43
CA GLY A 13 0.19 -20.83 -4.35
C GLY A 13 -0.62 -19.75 -3.67
N LEU A 14 -0.15 -19.25 -2.53
CA LEU A 14 -0.85 -18.23 -1.75
C LEU A 14 -0.31 -16.84 -2.06
N SER A 15 -1.12 -15.81 -1.81
CA SER A 15 -0.68 -14.43 -1.86
C SER A 15 -0.14 -13.98 -0.51
N PHE A 16 0.58 -12.86 -0.50
CA PHE A 16 1.14 -12.29 0.71
C PHE A 16 0.63 -10.86 0.87
N ASP A 17 -0.05 -10.59 1.98
CA ASP A 17 -0.51 -9.25 2.33
C ASP A 17 0.57 -8.54 3.15
N LEU A 18 0.99 -7.38 2.66
CA LEU A 18 2.06 -6.61 3.26
C LEU A 18 1.49 -5.34 3.89
N GLN A 19 1.76 -5.14 5.17
CA GLN A 19 1.36 -3.93 5.88
C GLN A 19 2.59 -3.23 6.41
N VAL A 20 3.06 -2.24 5.68
CA VAL A 20 4.24 -1.44 6.02
C VAL A 20 3.99 0.01 5.65
N HIS A 21 4.76 0.91 6.26
CA HIS A 21 4.76 2.31 5.88
C HIS A 21 5.46 2.49 4.54
N TRP A 22 5.10 3.55 3.83
CA TRP A 22 5.60 3.77 2.47
C TRP A 22 7.12 3.93 2.39
N TRP A 23 7.77 4.35 3.47
CA TRP A 23 9.23 4.48 3.46
C TRP A 23 9.98 3.14 3.50
N HIS A 24 9.26 2.04 3.64
CA HIS A 24 9.82 0.70 3.53
C HIS A 24 9.54 0.02 2.19
N LEU A 25 8.97 0.75 1.23
CA LEU A 25 8.55 0.13 -0.04
C LEU A 25 9.72 -0.25 -0.94
N ASP A 26 10.90 0.33 -0.77
CA ASP A 26 12.09 -0.12 -1.48
C ASP A 26 12.42 -1.58 -1.12
N GLU A 27 12.35 -1.90 0.16
CA GLU A 27 12.56 -3.27 0.64
C GLU A 27 11.46 -4.20 0.14
N ALA A 28 10.23 -3.72 0.12
CA ALA A 28 9.10 -4.49 -0.40
C ALA A 28 9.25 -4.77 -1.90
N ALA A 29 9.73 -3.80 -2.66
CA ALA A 29 9.99 -3.98 -4.09
C ALA A 29 11.06 -5.03 -4.33
N GLN A 30 12.13 -5.03 -3.54
CA GLN A 30 13.17 -6.05 -3.63
C GLN A 30 12.61 -7.43 -3.32
N LEU A 31 11.75 -7.52 -2.29
CA LEU A 31 11.10 -8.76 -1.92
C LEU A 31 10.23 -9.29 -3.06
N ALA A 32 9.45 -8.41 -3.69
CA ALA A 32 8.61 -8.79 -4.82
C ALA A 32 9.45 -9.26 -6.02
N HIS A 33 10.58 -8.60 -6.24
CA HIS A 33 11.49 -8.98 -7.31
C HIS A 33 12.07 -10.38 -7.09
N ASP A 34 12.40 -10.69 -5.84
CA ASP A 34 13.01 -11.98 -5.48
C ASP A 34 11.99 -13.12 -5.52
N PHE A 35 10.69 -12.82 -5.38
CA PHE A 35 9.62 -13.81 -5.39
C PHE A 35 8.55 -13.47 -6.44
N PRO A 36 8.92 -13.54 -7.74
CA PRO A 36 8.02 -13.06 -8.81
C PRO A 36 6.73 -13.87 -8.95
N ASN A 37 6.69 -15.08 -8.39
CA ASN A 37 5.51 -15.94 -8.49
C ASN A 37 4.51 -15.74 -7.34
N ILE A 38 4.82 -14.87 -6.38
CA ILE A 38 3.94 -14.58 -5.27
C ILE A 38 3.24 -13.25 -5.51
N PRO A 39 1.89 -13.21 -5.55
CA PRO A 39 1.18 -11.94 -5.52
C PRO A 39 1.40 -11.25 -4.17
N ILE A 40 1.95 -10.05 -4.20
CA ILE A 40 2.18 -9.25 -3.00
C ILE A 40 1.20 -8.09 -3.00
N VAL A 41 0.37 -8.01 -1.96
CA VAL A 41 -0.69 -7.01 -1.84
C VAL A 41 -0.32 -6.03 -0.74
N LEU A 42 -0.11 -4.77 -1.12
CA LEU A 42 0.15 -3.71 -0.14
C LEU A 42 -1.16 -3.24 0.47
N ASN A 43 -1.26 -3.35 1.79
CA ASN A 43 -2.44 -2.94 2.53
C ASN A 43 -2.42 -1.42 2.81
N HIS A 44 -3.61 -0.87 2.97
CA HIS A 44 -3.82 0.49 3.48
C HIS A 44 -3.11 1.57 2.70
N THR A 45 -3.02 1.39 1.40
CA THR A 45 -2.49 2.40 0.46
C THR A 45 -1.04 2.82 0.79
N GLY A 46 -0.30 1.98 1.54
CA GLY A 46 1.05 2.29 1.99
C GLY A 46 1.09 3.29 3.14
N LEU A 47 -0.03 3.50 3.82
CA LEU A 47 -0.16 4.34 5.02
C LEU A 47 0.34 5.78 4.80
N PRO A 48 -0.23 6.54 3.84
CA PRO A 48 0.18 7.92 3.59
C PRO A 48 -0.41 8.87 4.63
N ALA A 49 0.09 8.81 5.86
CA ALA A 49 -0.43 9.60 6.97
C ALA A 49 -0.08 11.08 6.82
N ASP A 50 1.13 11.38 6.35
CA ASP A 50 1.54 12.76 6.11
C ASP A 50 0.99 13.22 4.76
N ARG A 51 -0.02 14.07 4.80
CA ARG A 51 -0.71 14.56 3.60
C ARG A 51 -0.16 15.87 3.08
N ARG A 52 0.95 16.37 3.63
CA ARG A 52 1.65 17.53 3.10
C ARG A 52 2.29 17.17 1.76
N GLU A 53 2.61 18.19 0.97
CA GLU A 53 3.17 17.97 -0.37
C GLU A 53 4.43 17.10 -0.36
N THR A 54 5.32 17.35 0.58
CA THR A 54 6.55 16.57 0.72
C THR A 54 6.28 15.11 1.07
N GLY A 55 5.33 14.88 1.97
CA GLY A 55 4.96 13.52 2.37
C GLY A 55 4.32 12.74 1.22
N LEU A 56 3.40 13.37 0.50
CA LEU A 56 2.72 12.73 -0.63
C LEU A 56 3.66 12.49 -1.80
N THR A 57 4.60 13.38 -2.04
CA THR A 57 5.61 13.19 -3.09
C THR A 57 6.47 11.96 -2.80
N GLY A 58 6.94 11.82 -1.56
CA GLY A 58 7.72 10.64 -1.15
C GLY A 58 6.91 9.36 -1.23
N TRP A 59 5.67 9.40 -0.75
CA TRP A 59 4.75 8.28 -0.82
C TRP A 59 4.52 7.81 -2.25
N ARG A 60 4.22 8.75 -3.15
CA ARG A 60 3.99 8.43 -4.56
C ARG A 60 5.22 7.81 -5.21
N ALA A 61 6.40 8.38 -4.96
CA ALA A 61 7.65 7.83 -5.51
C ALA A 61 7.88 6.40 -5.02
N ALA A 62 7.60 6.14 -3.75
CA ALA A 62 7.73 4.80 -3.19
C ALA A 62 6.73 3.82 -3.82
N LEU A 63 5.48 4.25 -4.05
CA LEU A 63 4.51 3.43 -4.76
C LEU A 63 4.96 3.11 -6.18
N GLU A 64 5.52 4.08 -6.88
CA GLU A 64 6.02 3.86 -8.24
C GLU A 64 7.13 2.81 -8.26
N THR A 65 8.01 2.84 -7.26
CA THR A 65 9.07 1.83 -7.12
C THR A 65 8.48 0.44 -6.94
N LEU A 66 7.48 0.30 -6.07
CA LEU A 66 6.84 -1.00 -5.84
C LEU A 66 6.02 -1.43 -7.06
N ALA A 67 5.31 -0.51 -7.69
CA ALA A 67 4.45 -0.81 -8.84
C ALA A 67 5.25 -1.28 -10.06
N ALA A 68 6.53 -0.98 -10.13
CA ALA A 68 7.40 -1.48 -11.19
C ALA A 68 7.53 -3.01 -11.14
N GLU A 69 7.26 -3.62 -9.99
CA GLU A 69 7.24 -5.08 -9.87
C GLU A 69 5.85 -5.59 -10.23
N PRO A 70 5.70 -6.39 -11.31
CA PRO A 70 4.38 -6.74 -11.85
C PRO A 70 3.53 -7.63 -10.96
N ASN A 71 4.13 -8.29 -9.98
CA ASN A 71 3.41 -9.16 -9.06
C ASN A 71 2.93 -8.43 -7.80
N THR A 72 2.90 -7.11 -7.82
CA THR A 72 2.40 -6.31 -6.68
C THR A 72 1.03 -5.72 -7.00
N PHE A 73 0.22 -5.60 -5.95
CA PHE A 73 -1.15 -5.10 -6.01
C PHE A 73 -1.36 -4.14 -4.83
N LEU A 74 -2.37 -3.31 -4.92
CA LEU A 74 -2.64 -2.29 -3.90
C LEU A 74 -4.07 -2.40 -3.39
N LYS A 75 -4.22 -2.44 -2.08
CA LYS A 75 -5.52 -2.24 -1.45
C LYS A 75 -5.67 -0.77 -1.08
N ILE A 76 -6.65 -0.12 -1.67
CA ILE A 76 -7.00 1.25 -1.32
C ILE A 76 -7.88 1.18 -0.08
N SER A 77 -7.26 1.38 1.06
CA SER A 77 -7.90 1.30 2.38
C SER A 77 -7.07 2.11 3.35
N GLY A 78 -7.54 2.28 4.57
CA GLY A 78 -6.82 3.06 5.59
C GLY A 78 -6.69 4.54 5.26
N ILE A 79 -7.49 5.05 4.32
CA ILE A 79 -7.39 6.43 3.88
C ILE A 79 -8.00 7.42 4.88
N GLY A 80 -8.80 6.91 5.81
CA GLY A 80 -9.43 7.73 6.84
C GLY A 80 -8.57 7.96 8.08
N VAL A 81 -7.31 7.54 8.05
CA VAL A 81 -6.39 7.73 9.17
C VAL A 81 -6.14 9.22 9.40
N VAL A 82 -6.17 9.62 10.67
CA VAL A 82 -5.93 11.02 11.04
C VAL A 82 -4.47 11.38 10.76
N ASP A 83 -4.29 12.46 10.04
CA ASP A 83 -2.97 12.99 9.75
C ASP A 83 -2.31 13.45 11.06
N PRO A 84 -1.07 13.01 11.37
CA PRO A 84 -0.35 13.44 12.56
C PRO A 84 -0.15 14.95 12.65
N SER A 85 -0.22 15.67 11.52
CA SER A 85 -0.12 17.13 11.52
C SER A 85 -1.39 17.80 12.04
N GLY A 86 -2.43 17.03 12.36
CA GLY A 86 -3.67 17.55 12.92
C GLY A 86 -4.70 18.00 11.90
N ASN A 87 -4.45 17.75 10.62
CA ASN A 87 -5.44 18.07 9.60
C ASN A 87 -6.65 17.16 9.73
N LYS A 88 -7.83 17.74 9.60
CA LYS A 88 -9.06 16.96 9.66
C LYS A 88 -9.24 16.18 8.37
N TRP A 89 -9.94 15.07 8.48
CA TRP A 89 -10.36 14.29 7.33
C TRP A 89 -11.14 15.17 6.35
N SER A 90 -10.82 15.10 5.08
CA SER A 90 -11.56 15.80 4.03
C SER A 90 -11.62 14.94 2.78
N VAL A 91 -12.70 15.13 2.01
CA VAL A 91 -12.87 14.44 0.73
C VAL A 91 -11.73 14.78 -0.24
N ASP A 92 -11.29 16.03 -0.24
CA ASP A 92 -10.25 16.48 -1.16
C ASP A 92 -8.91 15.77 -0.89
N LEU A 93 -8.55 15.63 0.38
CA LEU A 93 -7.32 14.93 0.74
C LEU A 93 -7.39 13.44 0.36
N GLN A 94 -8.53 12.81 0.61
CA GLN A 94 -8.72 11.41 0.25
C GLN A 94 -8.76 11.20 -1.25
N ARG A 95 -9.44 12.10 -1.96
CA ARG A 95 -9.52 12.03 -3.42
C ARG A 95 -8.14 12.06 -4.06
N ARG A 96 -7.25 12.91 -3.56
CA ARG A 96 -5.88 12.99 -4.08
C ARG A 96 -5.14 11.66 -3.90
N VAL A 97 -5.22 11.08 -2.70
CA VAL A 97 -4.55 9.80 -2.43
C VAL A 97 -5.09 8.69 -3.33
N VAL A 98 -6.40 8.56 -3.44
CA VAL A 98 -7.03 7.55 -4.28
C VAL A 98 -6.66 7.76 -5.75
N LYS A 99 -6.72 8.99 -6.22
CA LYS A 99 -6.39 9.32 -7.60
C LYS A 99 -4.95 8.95 -7.93
N GLU A 100 -4.01 9.36 -7.10
CA GLU A 100 -2.58 9.09 -7.34
C GLU A 100 -2.28 7.59 -7.24
N ALA A 101 -2.91 6.90 -6.31
CA ALA A 101 -2.77 5.44 -6.20
C ALA A 101 -3.24 4.74 -7.49
N LEU A 102 -4.37 5.16 -8.02
CA LEU A 102 -4.90 4.59 -9.28
C LEU A 102 -4.01 4.95 -10.47
N GLU A 103 -3.44 6.15 -10.49
CA GLU A 103 -2.52 6.55 -11.55
C GLU A 103 -1.25 5.69 -11.56
N VAL A 104 -0.73 5.37 -10.37
CA VAL A 104 0.50 4.58 -10.24
C VAL A 104 0.28 3.12 -10.57
N TYR A 105 -0.77 2.51 -10.00
CA TYR A 105 -1.01 1.07 -10.13
C TYR A 105 -1.93 0.68 -11.29
N GLY A 106 -2.83 1.56 -11.67
CA GLY A 106 -3.89 1.20 -12.61
C GLY A 106 -5.01 0.43 -11.93
N SER A 107 -6.22 0.54 -12.48
CA SER A 107 -7.42 -0.05 -11.87
C SER A 107 -7.36 -1.58 -11.77
N GLU A 108 -6.60 -2.23 -12.65
CA GLU A 108 -6.53 -3.69 -12.66
C GLU A 108 -5.73 -4.27 -11.50
N ARG A 109 -4.83 -3.48 -10.93
CA ARG A 109 -4.00 -3.91 -9.79
C ARG A 109 -4.41 -3.26 -8.49
N CYS A 110 -5.53 -2.56 -8.46
CA CYS A 110 -6.08 -1.93 -7.25
C CYS A 110 -7.35 -2.64 -6.82
N MET A 111 -7.55 -2.72 -5.52
CA MET A 111 -8.78 -3.20 -4.92
C MET A 111 -9.15 -2.32 -3.74
N PHE A 112 -10.43 -2.25 -3.41
CA PHE A 112 -10.90 -1.47 -2.27
C PHE A 112 -11.16 -2.40 -1.11
N ALA A 113 -10.85 -1.93 0.10
CA ALA A 113 -11.09 -2.70 1.30
C ALA A 113 -11.62 -1.79 2.41
N SER A 114 -12.47 -2.35 3.25
CA SER A 114 -13.03 -1.65 4.39
C SER A 114 -12.25 -2.02 5.65
N GLU A 115 -12.07 -1.05 6.54
CA GLU A 115 -11.43 -1.26 7.84
C GLU A 115 -12.43 -1.26 8.99
N SER A 116 -13.66 -1.65 8.72
CA SER A 116 -14.69 -1.64 9.75
C SER A 116 -14.30 -2.45 11.00
N SER A 117 -13.49 -3.49 10.83
CA SER A 117 -13.03 -4.32 11.95
C SER A 117 -12.04 -3.63 12.86
N SER A 118 -11.33 -2.61 12.40
CA SER A 118 -10.35 -1.87 13.20
C SER A 118 -10.95 -0.60 13.81
N ASN A 119 -12.21 -0.31 13.55
CA ASN A 119 -12.91 0.83 14.13
C ASN A 119 -13.47 0.46 15.49
N PRO A 120 -12.99 1.07 16.61
CA PRO A 120 -13.47 0.74 17.94
C PRO A 120 -14.92 1.20 18.20
N ASN A 121 -15.46 2.07 17.35
CA ASN A 121 -16.84 2.56 17.45
C ASN A 121 -17.59 2.17 16.18
N PRO A 122 -18.17 0.96 16.19
CA PRO A 122 -18.92 0.49 15.02
C PRO A 122 -20.19 1.30 14.76
#